data_eff784ba2b05f8c3202b9fa060851ed2
#
_entry.id   eff784ba2b05f8c3202b9fa060851ed2
#
_cell.length_a   1.000
_cell.length_b   1.000
_cell.length_c   1.000
_cell.angle_alpha   90.00
_cell.angle_beta   90.00
_cell.angle_gamma   90.00
#
_symmetry.space_group_name_H-M   'P 1'
#
loop_
_entity.id
_entity.type
_entity.pdbx_description
1 polymer ?
#
loop_
_entity_poly.entity_id
_entity_poly.type
_entity_poly.pdbx_seq_one_letter_code
_entity_poly.pdbx_strand_id
1 'polypeptide(L)' 'MNVWNALIRTHHITSRKKVAKLRQAADHHNVLALLRYGGAPGIMYVEGREDGVQQWVEAVHVR' A
#
# COMPACT_ATOMS: atom_id res chain seq x y z
N MET A 1 14.99 -1.11 16.75
CA MET A 1 13.87 -1.58 15.94
C MET A 1 13.82 -0.76 14.66
N ASN A 2 13.87 -1.41 13.51
CA ASN A 2 13.90 -0.71 12.24
C ASN A 2 12.50 -0.60 11.66
N VAL A 3 12.14 0.63 11.33
CA VAL A 3 10.90 0.91 10.62
C VAL A 3 11.26 1.22 9.17
N TRP A 4 10.59 0.52 8.27
CA TRP A 4 10.74 0.73 6.83
C TRP A 4 9.51 1.44 6.31
N ASN A 5 9.68 2.19 5.25
CA ASN A 5 8.56 2.84 4.60
C ASN A 5 8.77 2.86 3.09
N ALA A 6 7.67 3.05 2.38
CA ALA A 6 7.69 3.21 0.93
C ALA A 6 6.59 4.17 0.52
N LEU A 7 6.89 4.97 -0.47
CA LEU A 7 5.94 5.90 -1.07
C LEU A 7 5.79 5.52 -2.54
N ILE A 8 4.57 5.22 -2.94
CA ILE A 8 4.29 4.78 -4.30
C ILE A 8 3.35 5.78 -4.96
N ARG A 9 3.74 6.22 -6.14
CA ARG A 9 2.92 7.13 -6.93
C ARG A 9 2.36 6.39 -8.14
N THR A 10 1.06 6.49 -8.32
CA THR A 10 0.37 5.91 -9.47
C THR A 10 -0.38 6.99 -10.22
N HIS A 11 -0.99 6.64 -11.36
CA HIS A 11 -1.79 7.61 -12.10
C HIS A 11 -3.00 8.04 -11.28
N HIS A 12 -3.83 7.12 -10.90
CA HIS A 12 -4.89 7.31 -9.92
C HIS A 12 -5.48 5.95 -9.58
N ILE A 13 -6.08 5.89 -8.40
CA ILE A 13 -6.70 4.66 -7.92
C ILE A 13 -8.21 4.85 -7.99
N THR A 14 -8.88 4.08 -8.84
CA THR A 14 -10.32 4.20 -9.06
C THR A 14 -11.11 3.02 -8.53
N SER A 15 -10.49 1.85 -8.39
CA SER A 15 -11.19 0.64 -8.02
C SER A 15 -11.31 0.52 -6.51
N ARG A 16 -12.55 0.50 -6.02
CA ARG A 16 -12.82 0.27 -4.59
C ARG A 16 -12.40 -1.13 -4.16
N LYS A 17 -12.55 -2.11 -5.05
CA LYS A 17 -12.10 -3.48 -4.76
C LYS A 17 -10.60 -3.52 -4.55
N LYS A 18 -9.86 -2.79 -5.36
CA LYS A 18 -8.42 -2.73 -5.25
C LYS A 18 -8.00 -2.08 -3.93
N VAL A 19 -8.66 -1.00 -3.56
CA VAL A 19 -8.40 -0.33 -2.29
C VAL A 19 -8.67 -1.28 -1.12
N ALA A 20 -9.78 -2.00 -1.17
CA ALA A 20 -10.13 -2.95 -0.11
C ALA A 20 -9.08 -4.06 0.00
N LYS A 21 -8.60 -4.59 -1.12
CA LYS A 21 -7.56 -5.62 -1.12
C LYS A 21 -6.25 -5.10 -0.56
N LEU A 22 -5.88 -3.87 -0.88
CA LEU A 22 -4.66 -3.26 -0.37
C LEU A 22 -4.74 -3.06 1.14
N ARG A 23 -5.91 -2.67 1.63
CA ARG A 23 -6.12 -2.53 3.08
C ARG A 23 -6.08 -3.88 3.78
N GLN A 24 -6.67 -4.90 3.19
CA GLN A 24 -6.61 -6.26 3.73
C GLN A 24 -5.18 -6.77 3.77
N ALA A 25 -4.41 -6.51 2.72
CA ALA A 25 -3.01 -6.89 2.69
C ALA A 25 -2.20 -6.17 3.77
N ALA A 26 -2.47 -4.88 3.99
CA ALA A 26 -1.81 -4.13 5.03
C ALA A 26 -2.10 -4.74 6.41
N ASP A 27 -3.34 -5.08 6.65
CA ASP A 27 -3.74 -5.70 7.91
C ASP A 27 -3.09 -7.07 8.06
N HIS A 28 -3.07 -7.86 7.00
CA HIS A 28 -2.49 -9.20 7.01
C HIS A 28 -0.98 -9.17 7.28
N HIS A 29 -0.27 -8.20 6.70
CA HIS A 29 1.17 -8.07 6.86
C HIS A 29 1.56 -7.15 8.02
N ASN A 30 0.57 -6.66 8.75
CA ASN A 30 0.77 -5.86 9.96
C ASN A 30 1.56 -4.58 9.67
N VAL A 31 1.20 -3.91 8.59
CA VAL A 31 1.80 -2.62 8.21
C VAL A 31 0.73 -1.54 8.19
N LEU A 32 1.17 -0.30 8.36
CA LEU A 32 0.30 0.85 8.19
C LEU A 32 0.33 1.29 6.74
N ALA A 33 -0.82 1.36 6.10
CA ALA A 33 -0.92 1.82 4.72
C ALA A 33 -1.91 2.98 4.63
N LEU A 34 -1.47 4.06 4.00
CA LEU A 34 -2.30 5.22 3.74
C LEU A 34 -2.45 5.36 2.23
N LEU A 35 -3.67 5.50 1.77
CA LEU A 35 -4.00 5.54 0.36
C LEU A 35 -4.73 6.84 0.04
N ARG A 36 -4.19 7.58 -0.93
CA ARG A 36 -4.91 8.71 -1.51
C ARG A 36 -5.51 8.25 -2.83
N TYR A 37 -6.83 8.24 -2.89
CA TYR A 37 -7.55 7.81 -4.09
C TYR A 37 -8.67 8.79 -4.40
N GLY A 38 -9.25 8.65 -5.59
CA GLY A 38 -10.30 9.56 -6.04
C GLY A 38 -9.76 10.81 -6.71
N GLY A 39 -8.45 10.95 -6.83
CA GLY A 39 -7.80 12.05 -7.51
C GLY A 39 -6.55 11.57 -8.23
N ALA A 40 -5.90 12.46 -8.97
CA ALA A 40 -4.67 12.14 -9.68
C ALA A 40 -3.56 13.08 -9.19
N PRO A 41 -2.37 12.57 -8.89
CA PRO A 41 -2.00 11.16 -8.92
C PRO A 41 -2.54 10.40 -7.72
N GLY A 42 -2.59 9.08 -7.83
CA GLY A 42 -2.81 8.23 -6.68
C GLY A 42 -1.52 8.11 -5.89
N ILE A 43 -1.63 8.12 -4.56
CA ILE A 43 -0.47 8.02 -3.69
C ILE A 43 -0.73 6.95 -2.64
N MET A 44 0.26 6.08 -2.45
CA MET A 44 0.23 5.05 -1.43
C MET A 44 1.46 5.19 -0.56
N TYR A 45 1.25 5.21 0.75
CA TYR A 45 2.33 5.24 1.73
C TYR A 45 2.17 4.03 2.64
N VAL A 46 3.27 3.35 2.90
CA VAL A 46 3.25 2.20 3.80
C VAL A 46 4.44 2.28 4.73
N GLU A 47 4.23 1.89 5.99
CA GLU A 47 5.31 1.78 6.95
C GLU A 47 5.10 0.57 7.84
N GLY A 48 6.19 0.00 8.32
CA GLY A 48 6.17 -1.16 9.18
C GLY A 48 7.51 -1.85 9.19
N ARG A 49 7.49 -3.14 9.53
CA ARG A 49 8.71 -3.94 9.50
C ARG A 49 9.10 -4.21 8.03
N GLU A 50 10.38 -4.44 7.83
CA GLU A 50 10.92 -4.65 6.49
C GLU A 50 10.16 -5.72 5.71
N ASP A 51 9.98 -6.88 6.30
CA ASP A 51 9.33 -7.99 5.62
C ASP A 51 7.87 -7.66 5.26
N GLY A 52 7.15 -7.03 6.17
CA GLY A 52 5.77 -6.64 5.92
C GLY A 52 5.65 -5.61 4.81
N VAL A 53 6.52 -4.59 4.84
CA VAL A 53 6.52 -3.55 3.81
C VAL A 53 6.85 -4.15 2.45
N GLN A 54 7.85 -5.01 2.38
CA GLN A 54 8.23 -5.66 1.12
C GLN A 54 7.08 -6.49 0.55
N GLN A 55 6.42 -7.27 1.38
CA GLN A 55 5.30 -8.10 0.93
C GLN A 55 4.12 -7.26 0.49
N TRP A 56 3.85 -6.16 1.18
CA TRP A 56 2.78 -5.27 0.78
C TRP A 56 3.07 -4.61 -0.57
N VAL A 57 4.30 -4.16 -0.77
CA VAL A 57 4.72 -3.56 -2.05
C VAL A 57 4.60 -4.57 -3.18
N GLU A 58 4.98 -5.82 -2.94
CA GLU A 58 4.79 -6.89 -3.94
C GLU A 58 3.31 -7.08 -4.27
N ALA A 59 2.43 -7.06 -3.26
CA ALA A 59 1.00 -7.19 -3.48
C ALA A 59 0.45 -6.06 -4.36
N VAL A 60 1.02 -4.86 -4.25
CA VAL A 60 0.63 -3.73 -5.09
C VAL A 60 1.00 -3.97 -6.55
N HIS A 61 2.13 -4.59 -6.79
CA HIS A 61 2.62 -4.82 -8.15
C HIS A 61 2.05 -6.08 -8.80
N VAL A 62 1.59 -7.03 -8.01
CA VAL A 62 0.98 -8.25 -8.52
C VAL A 62 -0.49 -7.98 -8.81
N ARG A 63 -0.93 -8.37 -9.98
CA ARG A 63 -2.31 -8.16 -10.43
C ARG A 63 -3.13 -9.41 -10.34
#